data_a8e4c3aa2679eca2f195aea2f35c1a8d
#
_entry.id   a8e4c3aa2679eca2f195aea2f35c1a8d
#
_cell.length_a   1.000
_cell.length_b   1.000
_cell.length_c   1.000
_cell.angle_alpha   90.00
_cell.angle_beta   90.00
_cell.angle_gamma   90.00
#
_symmetry.space_group_name_H-M   'P 1'
#
loop_
_entity.id
_entity.type
_entity.pdbx_description
1 polymer ?
#
loop_
_entity_poly.entity_id
_entity_poly.type
_entity_poly.pdbx_seq_one_letter_code
_entity_poly.pdbx_strand_id
1 'polypeptide(L)'
;GALLIVAASLLFSGFVSEAGHHATVENLWNDGGFFPNGLGGFLAGFQIAFFAFVGLEVVGTAAAETHNPERNLPKAINAIPVRLALFYVLALAAICVVIPWRVVVPGESPFTAMFQLSGFGAAASVMNFVLLTAAASSDNSGLYSTSRMMYGLAEDRQAPRIFGKLSRRNVPQNALICSCLLLLC
;
A
#
# COMPACT_ATOMS: atom_id res chain seq x y z
N GLY A 1 -1.66 -6.00 -11.52
CA GLY A 1 -1.85 -6.83 -12.73
C GLY A 1 -0.83 -7.97 -12.83
N ALA A 2 0.49 -7.67 -12.85
CA ALA A 2 1.55 -8.67 -13.00
C ALA A 2 1.47 -9.79 -11.96
N LEU A 3 1.23 -9.47 -10.70
CA LEU A 3 1.09 -10.43 -9.62
C LEU A 3 -0.03 -11.46 -9.89
N LEU A 4 -1.20 -11.02 -10.36
CA LEU A 4 -2.31 -11.91 -10.68
C LEU A 4 -1.99 -12.82 -11.87
N ILE A 5 -1.25 -12.31 -12.87
CA ILE A 5 -0.82 -13.09 -14.02
C ILE A 5 0.16 -14.17 -13.57
N VAL A 6 1.14 -13.84 -12.73
CA VAL A 6 2.11 -14.81 -12.20
C VAL A 6 1.40 -15.85 -11.34
N ALA A 7 0.49 -15.46 -10.45
CA ALA A 7 -0.30 -16.40 -9.65
C ALA A 7 -1.11 -17.35 -10.53
N ALA A 8 -1.80 -16.82 -11.53
CA ALA A 8 -2.55 -17.62 -12.47
C ALA A 8 -1.64 -18.60 -13.25
N SER A 9 -0.50 -18.14 -13.75
CA SER A 9 0.45 -18.99 -14.49
C SER A 9 0.99 -20.12 -13.62
N LEU A 10 1.34 -19.86 -12.36
CA LEU A 10 1.82 -20.87 -11.42
C LEU A 10 0.71 -21.88 -11.04
N LEU A 11 -0.52 -21.40 -10.87
CA LEU A 11 -1.67 -22.25 -10.60
C LEU A 11 -1.96 -23.19 -11.77
N PHE A 12 -2.00 -22.67 -13.01
CA PHE A 12 -2.30 -23.48 -14.21
C PHE A 12 -1.14 -24.39 -14.61
N SER A 13 0.10 -24.06 -14.30
CA SER A 13 1.26 -24.91 -14.55
C SER A 13 1.38 -26.10 -13.59
N GLY A 14 0.52 -26.18 -12.56
CA GLY A 14 0.63 -27.19 -11.52
C GLY A 14 1.93 -27.08 -10.73
N PHE A 15 2.39 -25.86 -10.51
CA PHE A 15 3.67 -25.57 -9.84
C PHE A 15 3.73 -26.20 -8.46
N VAL A 16 4.85 -26.89 -8.21
CA VAL A 16 5.20 -27.45 -6.91
C VAL A 16 6.47 -26.74 -6.43
N SER A 17 6.44 -26.14 -5.26
CA SER A 17 7.63 -25.51 -4.69
C SER A 17 8.67 -26.56 -4.28
N GLU A 18 9.94 -26.17 -4.12
CA GLU A 18 11.01 -27.04 -3.62
C GLU A 18 10.69 -27.66 -2.25
N ALA A 19 9.83 -27.00 -1.47
CA ALA A 19 9.33 -27.50 -0.18
C ALA A 19 8.11 -28.44 -0.32
N GLY A 20 7.72 -28.83 -1.55
CA GLY A 20 6.62 -29.77 -1.81
C GLY A 20 5.21 -29.15 -1.72
N HIS A 21 5.08 -27.82 -1.66
CA HIS A 21 3.79 -27.16 -1.65
C HIS A 21 3.28 -26.92 -3.06
N HIS A 22 2.05 -27.36 -3.30
CA HIS A 22 1.35 -27.14 -4.58
C HIS A 22 0.65 -25.78 -4.58
N ALA A 23 0.72 -25.06 -5.69
CA ALA A 23 -0.11 -23.88 -5.91
C ALA A 23 -1.55 -24.34 -6.15
N THR A 24 -2.42 -24.20 -5.17
CA THR A 24 -3.82 -24.58 -5.23
C THR A 24 -4.72 -23.54 -4.56
N VAL A 25 -5.94 -23.45 -5.04
CA VAL A 25 -6.96 -22.59 -4.41
C VAL A 25 -7.29 -23.07 -3.00
N GLU A 26 -7.08 -24.35 -2.72
CA GLU A 26 -7.30 -24.97 -1.41
C GLU A 26 -6.40 -24.38 -0.31
N ASN A 27 -5.24 -23.82 -0.66
CA ASN A 27 -4.35 -23.11 0.28
C ASN A 27 -5.02 -21.94 1.00
N LEU A 28 -6.15 -21.44 0.49
CA LEU A 28 -6.90 -20.36 1.13
C LEU A 28 -7.64 -20.83 2.41
N TRP A 29 -7.92 -22.13 2.55
CA TRP A 29 -8.70 -22.65 3.71
C TRP A 29 -8.19 -23.97 4.30
N ASN A 30 -7.27 -24.68 3.66
CA ASN A 30 -6.81 -25.99 4.14
C ASN A 30 -6.01 -25.90 5.46
N ASP A 31 -5.36 -24.77 5.74
CA ASP A 31 -4.52 -24.59 6.93
C ASP A 31 -5.27 -24.04 8.15
N GLY A 32 -6.42 -24.61 8.49
CA GLY A 32 -7.22 -24.22 9.65
C GLY A 32 -8.41 -23.32 9.32
N GLY A 33 -8.81 -23.25 8.05
CA GLY A 33 -9.97 -22.49 7.59
C GLY A 33 -9.74 -20.97 7.57
N PHE A 34 -10.83 -20.21 7.56
CA PHE A 34 -10.77 -18.74 7.53
C PHE A 34 -10.29 -18.11 8.85
N PHE A 35 -10.32 -18.84 9.95
CA PHE A 35 -9.90 -18.35 11.27
C PHE A 35 -8.93 -19.32 11.94
N PRO A 36 -7.75 -19.58 11.33
CA PRO A 36 -6.80 -20.56 11.85
C PRO A 36 -6.31 -20.27 13.27
N ASN A 37 -6.25 -19.00 13.65
CA ASN A 37 -5.85 -18.52 14.98
C ASN A 37 -7.06 -17.99 15.79
N GLY A 38 -8.29 -18.37 15.43
CA GLY A 38 -9.51 -17.93 16.08
C GLY A 38 -9.77 -16.43 15.99
N LEU A 39 -10.67 -15.92 16.83
CA LEU A 39 -11.01 -14.49 16.88
C LEU A 39 -9.83 -13.59 17.26
N GLY A 40 -8.90 -14.07 18.10
CA GLY A 40 -7.70 -13.30 18.49
C GLY A 40 -6.81 -13.01 17.29
N GLY A 41 -6.54 -14.03 16.47
CA GLY A 41 -5.77 -13.86 15.22
C GLY A 41 -6.47 -12.96 14.22
N PHE A 42 -7.79 -13.08 14.09
CA PHE A 42 -8.60 -12.21 13.25
C PHE A 42 -8.49 -10.73 13.67
N LEU A 43 -8.65 -10.44 14.97
CA LEU A 43 -8.55 -9.08 15.48
C LEU A 43 -7.14 -8.49 15.31
N ALA A 44 -6.08 -9.30 15.50
CA ALA A 44 -4.72 -8.87 15.26
C ALA A 44 -4.48 -8.57 13.77
N GLY A 45 -5.00 -9.41 12.86
CA GLY A 45 -4.96 -9.16 11.42
C GLY A 45 -5.75 -7.92 11.02
N PHE A 46 -6.89 -7.66 11.65
CA PHE A 46 -7.70 -6.47 11.40
C PHE A 46 -6.97 -5.18 11.77
N GLN A 47 -6.19 -5.19 12.86
CA GLN A 47 -5.35 -4.06 13.23
C GLN A 47 -4.34 -3.72 12.13
N ILE A 48 -3.69 -4.73 11.54
CA ILE A 48 -2.74 -4.53 10.43
C ILE A 48 -3.48 -4.08 9.17
N ALA A 49 -4.65 -4.68 8.87
CA ALA A 49 -5.47 -4.32 7.71
C ALA A 49 -5.92 -2.85 7.75
N PHE A 50 -6.14 -2.27 8.94
CA PHE A 50 -6.48 -0.86 9.09
C PHE A 50 -5.41 0.05 8.52
N PHE A 51 -4.12 -0.28 8.69
CA PHE A 51 -3.01 0.49 8.12
C PHE A 51 -2.97 0.46 6.59
N ALA A 52 -3.58 -0.54 5.96
CA ALA A 52 -3.67 -0.59 4.50
C ALA A 52 -4.53 0.53 3.90
N PHE A 53 -5.37 1.16 4.71
CA PHE A 53 -6.23 2.28 4.31
C PHE A 53 -5.67 3.66 4.73
N VAL A 54 -4.51 3.70 5.37
CA VAL A 54 -3.79 4.96 5.66
C VAL A 54 -3.41 5.62 4.34
N GLY A 55 -3.59 6.94 4.24
CA GLY A 55 -3.35 7.71 3.02
C GLY A 55 -4.62 8.06 2.25
N LEU A 56 -5.80 7.55 2.63
CA LEU A 56 -7.07 7.98 2.01
C LEU A 56 -7.35 9.48 2.25
N GLU A 57 -6.87 10.01 3.35
CA GLU A 57 -6.97 11.43 3.72
C GLU A 57 -6.28 12.37 2.73
N VAL A 58 -5.30 11.88 1.95
CA VAL A 58 -4.62 12.66 0.90
C VAL A 58 -5.61 13.18 -0.15
N VAL A 59 -6.72 12.48 -0.36
CA VAL A 59 -7.80 12.95 -1.24
C VAL A 59 -8.40 14.26 -0.73
N GLY A 60 -8.55 14.40 0.60
CA GLY A 60 -9.03 15.63 1.23
C GLY A 60 -8.05 16.79 1.06
N THR A 61 -6.75 16.55 1.23
CA THR A 61 -5.73 17.62 1.05
C THR A 61 -5.59 18.06 -0.40
N ALA A 62 -5.85 17.17 -1.37
CA ALA A 62 -5.87 17.50 -2.80
C ALA A 62 -7.17 18.19 -3.25
N ALA A 63 -8.16 18.33 -2.37
CA ALA A 63 -9.47 18.94 -2.71
C ALA A 63 -9.33 20.36 -3.24
N ALA A 64 -8.46 21.16 -2.62
CA ALA A 64 -8.23 22.56 -2.99
C ALA A 64 -7.63 22.73 -4.40
N GLU A 65 -6.97 21.69 -4.92
CA GLU A 65 -6.33 21.68 -6.25
C GLU A 65 -7.18 20.96 -7.30
N THR A 66 -8.30 20.35 -6.88
CA THR A 66 -9.17 19.57 -7.75
C THR A 66 -10.10 20.47 -8.56
N HIS A 67 -10.15 20.26 -9.87
CA HIS A 67 -11.11 20.94 -10.74
C HIS A 67 -12.54 20.44 -10.43
N ASN A 68 -13.48 21.36 -10.18
CA ASN A 68 -14.86 21.04 -9.74
C ASN A 68 -14.92 20.09 -8.54
N PRO A 69 -14.41 20.51 -7.36
CA PRO A 69 -14.27 19.65 -6.19
C PRO A 69 -15.62 19.07 -5.72
N GLU A 70 -16.69 19.84 -5.77
CA GLU A 70 -18.04 19.42 -5.35
C GLU A 70 -18.55 18.16 -6.08
N ARG A 71 -18.14 17.98 -7.34
CA ARG A 71 -18.55 16.82 -8.16
C ARG A 71 -17.54 15.68 -8.14
N ASN A 72 -16.25 16.02 -8.13
CA ASN A 72 -15.18 15.02 -8.30
C ASN A 72 -14.75 14.39 -6.97
N LEU A 73 -14.77 15.15 -5.87
CA LEU A 73 -14.41 14.64 -4.55
C LEU A 73 -15.30 13.50 -4.09
N PRO A 74 -16.64 13.61 -4.09
CA PRO A 74 -17.49 12.50 -3.64
C PRO A 74 -17.32 11.24 -4.46
N LYS A 75 -17.06 11.37 -5.77
CA LYS A 75 -16.77 10.22 -6.63
C LYS A 75 -15.44 9.54 -6.27
N ALA A 76 -14.40 10.33 -6.01
CA ALA A 76 -13.11 9.80 -5.59
C ALA A 76 -13.21 9.12 -4.23
N ILE A 77 -13.81 9.78 -3.24
CA ILE A 77 -13.99 9.26 -1.88
C ILE A 77 -14.74 7.91 -1.87
N ASN A 78 -15.76 7.76 -2.72
CA ASN A 78 -16.53 6.52 -2.80
C ASN A 78 -15.82 5.43 -3.62
N ALA A 79 -15.07 5.80 -4.65
CA ALA A 79 -14.42 4.83 -5.55
C ALA A 79 -13.11 4.26 -4.98
N ILE A 80 -12.34 5.07 -4.25
CA ILE A 80 -11.01 4.67 -3.77
C ILE A 80 -11.06 3.51 -2.76
N PRO A 81 -11.90 3.50 -1.71
CA PRO A 81 -11.98 2.39 -0.76
C PRO A 81 -12.33 1.07 -1.44
N VAL A 82 -13.28 1.09 -2.38
CA VAL A 82 -13.68 -0.11 -3.12
C VAL A 82 -12.54 -0.64 -3.98
N ARG A 83 -11.82 0.24 -4.69
CA ARG A 83 -10.66 -0.15 -5.50
C ARG A 83 -9.55 -0.73 -4.63
N LEU A 84 -9.23 -0.08 -3.52
CA LEU A 84 -8.19 -0.55 -2.59
C LEU A 84 -8.56 -1.91 -2.01
N ALA A 85 -9.78 -2.07 -1.48
CA ALA A 85 -10.24 -3.35 -0.94
C ALA A 85 -10.13 -4.47 -2.00
N LEU A 86 -10.58 -4.21 -3.22
CA LEU A 86 -10.51 -5.17 -4.32
C LEU A 86 -9.05 -5.54 -4.66
N PHE A 87 -8.16 -4.56 -4.78
CA PHE A 87 -6.75 -4.83 -5.07
C PHE A 87 -6.04 -5.57 -3.94
N TYR A 88 -6.29 -5.23 -2.68
CA TYR A 88 -5.70 -5.93 -1.53
C TYR A 88 -6.20 -7.36 -1.44
N VAL A 89 -7.52 -7.59 -1.54
CA VAL A 89 -8.10 -8.93 -1.48
C VAL A 89 -7.56 -9.81 -2.60
N LEU A 90 -7.53 -9.30 -3.83
CA LEU A 90 -7.01 -10.06 -4.98
C LEU A 90 -5.51 -10.33 -4.86
N ALA A 91 -4.72 -9.35 -4.37
CA ALA A 91 -3.27 -9.53 -4.20
C ALA A 91 -2.97 -10.56 -3.11
N LEU A 92 -3.62 -10.48 -1.96
CA LEU A 92 -3.45 -11.43 -0.86
C LEU A 92 -3.94 -12.83 -1.25
N ALA A 93 -5.10 -12.94 -1.90
CA ALA A 93 -5.60 -14.22 -2.40
C ALA A 93 -4.60 -14.86 -3.39
N ALA A 94 -4.04 -14.07 -4.31
CA ALA A 94 -3.05 -14.54 -5.27
C ALA A 94 -1.79 -15.07 -4.59
N ILE A 95 -1.29 -14.38 -3.56
CA ILE A 95 -0.13 -14.82 -2.79
C ILE A 95 -0.45 -16.10 -2.01
N CYS A 96 -1.57 -16.14 -1.29
CA CYS A 96 -1.96 -17.30 -0.47
C CYS A 96 -2.24 -18.55 -1.30
N VAL A 97 -2.72 -18.42 -2.53
CA VAL A 97 -2.90 -19.54 -3.47
C VAL A 97 -1.56 -20.19 -3.83
N VAL A 98 -0.51 -19.37 -4.01
CA VAL A 98 0.82 -19.86 -4.42
C VAL A 98 1.67 -20.26 -3.21
N ILE A 99 1.62 -19.48 -2.15
CA ILE A 99 2.45 -19.68 -0.95
C ILE A 99 1.52 -19.84 0.25
N PRO A 100 1.49 -21.04 0.88
CA PRO A 100 0.74 -21.22 2.13
C PRO A 100 1.19 -20.22 3.19
N TRP A 101 0.25 -19.60 3.89
CA TRP A 101 0.56 -18.53 4.84
C TRP A 101 1.55 -18.93 5.94
N ARG A 102 1.61 -20.22 6.29
CA ARG A 102 2.52 -20.77 7.31
C ARG A 102 4.00 -20.74 6.91
N VAL A 103 4.28 -20.66 5.61
CA VAL A 103 5.64 -20.68 5.07
C VAL A 103 6.18 -19.26 4.89
N VAL A 104 5.33 -18.24 5.03
CA VAL A 104 5.75 -16.84 4.92
C VAL A 104 6.70 -16.49 6.05
N VAL A 105 7.93 -16.14 5.70
CA VAL A 105 8.98 -15.75 6.65
C VAL A 105 8.84 -14.28 7.02
N PRO A 106 8.73 -13.93 8.31
CA PRO A 106 8.74 -12.54 8.75
C PRO A 106 10.03 -11.83 8.30
N GLY A 107 9.88 -10.66 7.67
CA GLY A 107 11.01 -9.87 7.18
C GLY A 107 11.29 -10.04 5.69
N GLU A 108 10.74 -11.05 5.03
CA GLU A 108 10.80 -11.19 3.58
C GLU A 108 9.51 -10.68 2.92
N SER A 109 9.66 -10.05 1.76
CA SER A 109 8.49 -9.61 1.00
C SER A 109 7.82 -10.80 0.32
N PRO A 110 6.57 -11.14 0.63
CA PRO A 110 5.86 -12.23 -0.02
C PRO A 110 5.67 -11.98 -1.53
N PHE A 111 5.67 -10.73 -1.96
CA PHE A 111 5.67 -10.36 -3.37
C PHE A 111 6.95 -10.82 -4.07
N THR A 112 8.10 -10.55 -3.45
CA THR A 112 9.41 -10.94 -3.99
C THR A 112 9.54 -12.46 -4.03
N ALA A 113 9.15 -13.14 -2.95
CA ALA A 113 9.16 -14.60 -2.89
C ALA A 113 8.32 -15.24 -4.00
N MET A 114 7.12 -14.72 -4.23
CA MET A 114 6.24 -15.21 -5.30
C MET A 114 6.87 -15.04 -6.70
N PHE A 115 7.56 -13.93 -6.97
CA PHE A 115 8.22 -13.70 -8.25
C PHE A 115 9.48 -14.58 -8.41
N GLN A 116 10.19 -14.88 -7.33
CA GLN A 116 11.31 -15.85 -7.36
C GLN A 116 10.82 -17.24 -7.79
N LEU A 117 9.68 -17.68 -7.28
CA LEU A 117 9.07 -18.96 -7.65
C LEU A 117 8.65 -19.04 -9.12
N SER A 118 8.45 -17.92 -9.79
CA SER A 118 8.11 -17.91 -11.23
C SER A 118 9.24 -18.34 -12.16
N GLY A 119 10.45 -18.56 -11.63
CA GLY A 119 11.62 -18.99 -12.40
C GLY A 119 12.29 -17.88 -13.23
N PHE A 120 11.77 -16.67 -13.21
CA PHE A 120 12.39 -15.51 -13.85
C PHE A 120 13.45 -14.92 -12.93
N GLY A 121 14.72 -15.23 -13.14
CA GLY A 121 15.81 -14.79 -12.26
C GLY A 121 15.90 -13.26 -12.03
N ALA A 122 15.48 -12.46 -13.00
CA ALA A 122 15.41 -11.00 -12.89
C ALA A 122 14.12 -10.48 -12.22
N ALA A 123 13.07 -11.30 -12.11
CA ALA A 123 11.75 -10.85 -11.65
C ALA A 123 11.77 -10.35 -10.20
N ALA A 124 12.54 -10.99 -9.33
CA ALA A 124 12.72 -10.58 -7.95
C ALA A 124 13.38 -9.19 -7.84
N SER A 125 14.42 -8.93 -8.65
CA SER A 125 15.11 -7.64 -8.68
C SER A 125 14.20 -6.53 -9.21
N VAL A 126 13.43 -6.82 -10.26
CA VAL A 126 12.43 -5.89 -10.80
C VAL A 126 11.36 -5.60 -9.74
N MET A 127 10.90 -6.62 -9.02
CA MET A 127 9.89 -6.42 -7.97
C MET A 127 10.43 -5.59 -6.81
N ASN A 128 11.68 -5.83 -6.38
CA ASN A 128 12.32 -4.99 -5.37
C ASN A 128 12.43 -3.54 -5.82
N PHE A 129 12.79 -3.29 -7.08
CA PHE A 129 12.82 -1.93 -7.63
C PHE A 129 11.43 -1.28 -7.63
N VAL A 130 10.38 -2.03 -8.00
CA VAL A 130 8.98 -1.55 -7.94
C VAL A 130 8.56 -1.22 -6.51
N LEU A 131 8.90 -2.07 -5.53
CA LEU A 131 8.60 -1.83 -4.12
C LEU A 131 9.32 -0.58 -3.61
N LEU A 132 10.57 -0.38 -3.98
CA LEU A 132 11.37 0.79 -3.59
C LEU A 132 10.80 2.08 -4.19
N THR A 133 10.41 2.07 -5.46
CA THR A 133 9.77 3.22 -6.10
C THR A 133 8.39 3.51 -5.52
N ALA A 134 7.62 2.46 -5.14
CA ALA A 134 6.33 2.63 -4.48
C ALA A 134 6.49 3.25 -3.08
N ALA A 135 7.48 2.82 -2.30
CA ALA A 135 7.80 3.41 -1.00
C ALA A 135 8.18 4.90 -1.15
N ALA A 136 9.10 5.23 -2.06
CA ALA A 136 9.49 6.61 -2.32
C ALA A 136 8.30 7.49 -2.79
N SER A 137 7.38 6.93 -3.57
CA SER A 137 6.15 7.62 -3.97
C SER A 137 5.22 7.87 -2.78
N SER A 138 5.11 6.91 -1.87
CA SER A 138 4.32 7.05 -0.64
C SER A 138 4.87 8.15 0.26
N ASP A 139 6.18 8.17 0.48
CA ASP A 139 6.86 9.19 1.27
C ASP A 139 6.68 10.59 0.66
N ASN A 140 6.79 10.70 -0.66
CA ASN A 140 6.55 11.95 -1.37
C ASN A 140 5.09 12.45 -1.19
N SER A 141 4.12 11.55 -1.20
CA SER A 141 2.70 11.88 -0.95
C SER A 141 2.47 12.34 0.50
N GLY A 142 3.14 11.70 1.46
CA GLY A 142 3.13 12.10 2.86
C GLY A 142 3.70 13.50 3.06
N LEU A 143 4.85 13.79 2.47
CA LEU A 143 5.46 15.13 2.50
C LEU A 143 4.55 16.20 1.88
N TYR A 144 3.93 15.89 0.75
CA TYR A 144 2.98 16.79 0.11
C TYR A 144 1.82 17.12 1.05
N SER A 145 1.15 16.10 1.60
CA SER A 145 0.00 16.28 2.49
C SER A 145 0.38 17.06 3.75
N THR A 146 1.45 16.66 4.43
CA THR A 146 1.89 17.30 5.68
C THR A 146 2.24 18.76 5.45
N SER A 147 2.96 19.08 4.38
CA SER A 147 3.33 20.48 4.09
C SER A 147 2.10 21.35 3.78
N ARG A 148 1.09 20.80 3.10
CA ARG A 148 -0.16 21.51 2.81
C ARG A 148 -1.03 21.69 4.05
N MET A 149 -1.10 20.69 4.92
CA MET A 149 -1.81 20.79 6.19
C MET A 149 -1.17 21.84 7.10
N MET A 150 0.17 21.86 7.22
CA MET A 150 0.89 22.89 7.98
C MET A 150 0.65 24.31 7.44
N TYR A 151 0.60 24.44 6.12
CA TYR A 151 0.26 25.70 5.47
C TYR A 151 -1.15 26.16 5.84
N GLY A 152 -2.16 25.30 5.70
CA GLY A 152 -3.55 25.61 6.06
C GLY A 152 -3.70 25.99 7.52
N LEU A 153 -3.08 25.25 8.44
CA LEU A 153 -3.07 25.60 9.86
C LEU A 153 -2.42 26.95 10.15
N ALA A 154 -1.40 27.35 9.38
CA ALA A 154 -0.77 28.66 9.54
C ALA A 154 -1.66 29.80 9.00
N GLU A 155 -2.45 29.58 7.93
CA GLU A 155 -3.46 30.52 7.45
C GLU A 155 -4.57 30.73 8.48
N ASP A 156 -5.01 29.64 9.14
CA ASP A 156 -6.01 29.67 10.23
C ASP A 156 -5.44 30.16 11.57
N ARG A 157 -4.19 30.61 11.61
CA ARG A 157 -3.47 31.06 12.81
C ARG A 157 -3.32 30.01 13.92
N GLN A 158 -3.44 28.73 13.57
CA GLN A 158 -3.25 27.60 14.49
C GLN A 158 -1.81 27.07 14.49
N ALA A 159 -0.98 27.51 13.52
CA ALA A 159 0.44 27.20 13.45
C ALA A 159 1.28 28.47 13.25
N PRO A 160 2.61 28.41 13.47
CA PRO A 160 3.50 29.54 13.27
C PRO A 160 3.40 30.12 11.86
N ARG A 161 3.33 31.45 11.76
CA ARG A 161 3.19 32.18 10.49
C ARG A 161 4.29 31.90 9.47
N ILE A 162 5.41 31.34 9.89
CA ILE A 162 6.52 30.97 9.01
C ILE A 162 6.10 29.91 7.98
N PHE A 163 5.14 29.03 8.31
CA PHE A 163 4.62 27.99 7.43
C PHE A 163 3.58 28.51 6.43
N GLY A 164 2.99 29.69 6.67
CA GLY A 164 2.05 30.35 5.76
C GLY A 164 2.72 31.07 4.58
N LYS A 165 4.06 31.01 4.44
CA LYS A 165 4.76 31.64 3.33
C LYS A 165 4.84 30.68 2.14
N LEU A 166 4.28 31.11 1.01
CA LEU A 166 4.39 30.43 -0.27
C LEU A 166 5.60 30.92 -1.07
N SER A 167 6.22 30.01 -1.77
CA SER A 167 7.24 30.31 -2.78
C SER A 167 6.60 30.94 -4.04
N ARG A 168 7.44 31.44 -4.97
CA ARG A 168 7.00 31.94 -6.29
C ARG A 168 6.22 30.90 -7.11
N ARG A 169 6.33 29.63 -6.77
CA ARG A 169 5.65 28.48 -7.42
C ARG A 169 4.46 27.97 -6.59
N ASN A 170 3.94 28.76 -5.66
CA ASN A 170 2.84 28.39 -4.75
C ASN A 170 3.13 27.12 -3.92
N VAL A 171 4.40 26.87 -3.58
CA VAL A 171 4.81 25.75 -2.72
C VAL A 171 5.13 26.28 -1.33
N PRO A 172 4.60 25.68 -0.24
CA PRO A 172 4.91 26.04 1.14
C PRO A 172 6.30 25.51 1.55
N GLN A 173 7.37 26.18 1.10
CA GLN A 173 8.76 25.71 1.25
C GLN A 173 9.17 25.47 2.70
N ASN A 174 8.79 26.37 3.61
CA ASN A 174 9.19 26.25 5.02
C ASN A 174 8.52 25.04 5.69
N ALA A 175 7.25 24.78 5.37
CA ALA A 175 6.53 23.60 5.84
C ALA A 175 7.14 22.32 5.25
N LEU A 176 7.48 22.32 3.95
CA LEU A 176 8.11 21.19 3.27
C LEU A 176 9.48 20.86 3.90
N ILE A 177 10.34 21.87 4.10
CA ILE A 177 11.67 21.67 4.72
C ILE A 177 11.51 21.11 6.14
N CYS A 178 10.58 21.66 6.93
CA CYS A 178 10.32 21.15 8.26
C CYS A 178 9.85 19.69 8.25
N SER A 179 8.94 19.33 7.35
CA SER A 179 8.48 17.94 7.18
C SER A 179 9.61 17.00 6.75
N CYS A 180 10.49 17.43 5.84
CA CYS A 180 11.66 16.65 5.45
C CYS A 180 12.63 16.42 6.62
N LEU A 181 12.88 17.45 7.44
CA LEU A 181 13.76 17.33 8.60
C LEU A 181 13.20 16.39 9.66
N LEU A 182 11.88 16.40 9.87
CA LEU A 182 11.21 15.49 10.81
C LEU A 182 11.22 14.05 10.35
N LEU A 183 11.24 13.79 9.04
CA LEU A 183 11.36 12.44 8.49
C LEU A 183 12.76 11.84 8.64
N LEU A 184 13.79 12.68 8.81
CA LEU A 184 15.19 12.25 8.99
C LEU A 184 15.55 11.97 10.45
N CYS A 185 14.68 12.32 11.40
CA CYS A 185 14.86 12.08 12.84
C CYS A 185 14.14 10.83 13.31
#